data_a6fb9131777ae22d8213fdc8bd13076c
#
_entry.id   a6fb9131777ae22d8213fdc8bd13076c
#
_cell.length_a   1.000
_cell.length_b   1.000
_cell.length_c   1.000
_cell.angle_alpha   90.00
_cell.angle_beta   90.00
_cell.angle_gamma   90.00
#
_symmetry.space_group_name_H-M   'P 1'
#
loop_
_entity.id
_entity.type
_entity.pdbx_description
1 polymer ?
#
loop_
_entity_poly.entity_id
_entity_poly.type
_entity_poly.pdbx_seq_one_letter_code
_entity_poly.pdbx_strand_id
1 'polypeptide(L)' 'MAKVMLRENDDGKIFFYVAKKDMEEIISSLEFDSEEKWGGNVNLTNGDVWFIKPDVKKLPNEVDAKIVTRGDN' A
#
# COMPACT_ATOMS: atom_id res chain seq x y z
N MET A 1 -12.18 5.77 -5.02
CA MET A 1 -10.86 5.69 -4.38
C MET A 1 -11.04 5.56 -2.87
N ALA A 2 -10.17 4.82 -2.23
CA ALA A 2 -10.26 4.57 -0.80
C ALA A 2 -9.09 5.20 -0.08
N LYS A 3 -9.34 5.70 1.12
CA LYS A 3 -8.29 6.25 1.97
C LYS A 3 -7.57 5.10 2.68
N VAL A 4 -6.27 5.05 2.57
CA VAL A 4 -5.44 3.99 3.14
C VAL A 4 -4.40 4.60 4.05
N MET A 5 -4.15 3.92 5.16
CA MET A 5 -3.07 4.31 6.05
C MET A 5 -1.89 3.36 5.85
N LEU A 6 -0.72 3.95 5.72
CA LEU A 6 0.52 3.21 5.52
C LEU A 6 1.43 3.43 6.71
N ARG A 7 1.98 2.35 7.26
CA ARG A 7 2.94 2.47 8.35
C ARG A 7 3.94 1.34 8.26
N GLU A 8 5.14 1.61 8.74
CA GLU A 8 6.23 0.65 8.76
C GLU A 8 6.41 0.12 10.16
N ASN A 9 6.58 -1.20 10.28
CA ASN A 9 6.84 -1.81 11.59
C ASN A 9 8.34 -1.97 11.85
N ASP A 10 8.68 -2.55 12.99
CA ASP A 10 10.09 -2.70 13.38
C ASP A 10 10.88 -3.63 12.48
N ASP A 11 10.20 -4.52 11.77
CA ASP A 11 10.84 -5.45 10.84
C ASP A 11 11.04 -4.86 9.44
N GLY A 12 10.63 -3.61 9.25
CA GLY A 12 10.72 -2.98 7.94
C GLY A 12 9.58 -3.33 7.02
N LYS A 13 8.57 -4.03 7.52
CA LYS A 13 7.38 -4.35 6.72
C LYS A 13 6.40 -3.20 6.77
N ILE A 14 5.69 -2.99 5.68
CA ILE A 14 4.77 -1.89 5.56
C ILE A 14 3.34 -2.42 5.58
N PHE A 15 2.56 -1.90 6.50
CA PHE A 15 1.15 -2.26 6.62
C PHE A 15 0.30 -1.33 5.76
N PHE A 16 -0.64 -1.94 5.06
CA PHE A 16 -1.57 -1.26 4.17
C PHE A 16 -2.97 -1.46 4.77
N TYR A 17 -3.49 -0.41 5.40
CA TYR A 17 -4.76 -0.49 6.12
C TYR A 17 -5.83 0.30 5.37
N VAL A 18 -6.91 -0.38 5.00
CA VAL A 18 -8.05 0.23 4.34
C VAL A 18 -9.16 0.40 5.37
N ALA A 19 -9.31 1.61 5.89
CA ALA A 19 -10.25 1.87 6.99
C ALA A 19 -11.70 1.55 6.61
N LYS A 20 -12.08 1.86 5.40
CA LYS A 20 -13.46 1.64 4.93
C LYS A 20 -13.84 0.17 4.95
N LYS A 21 -12.87 -0.71 4.74
CA LYS A 21 -13.11 -2.16 4.73
C LYS A 21 -12.61 -2.84 5.99
N ASP A 22 -12.02 -2.09 6.90
CA ASP A 22 -11.38 -2.62 8.10
C ASP A 22 -10.43 -3.76 7.73
N MET A 23 -9.63 -3.55 6.69
CA MET A 23 -8.71 -4.53 6.15
C MET A 23 -7.28 -4.05 6.32
N GLU A 24 -6.43 -4.90 6.87
CA GLU A 24 -5.02 -4.60 7.01
C GLU A 24 -4.21 -5.74 6.40
N GLU A 25 -3.32 -5.40 5.47
CA GLU A 25 -2.46 -6.36 4.82
C GLU A 25 -1.04 -5.83 4.78
N ILE A 26 -0.11 -6.72 4.53
CA ILE A 26 1.30 -6.34 4.41
C ILE A 26 1.62 -6.18 2.92
N ILE A 27 2.37 -5.12 2.60
CA ILE A 27 2.82 -4.90 1.24
C ILE A 27 3.96 -5.88 0.95
N SER A 28 3.78 -6.70 -0.09
CA SER A 28 4.82 -7.64 -0.48
C SER A 28 5.81 -7.01 -1.45
N SER A 29 5.35 -6.13 -2.32
CA SER A 29 6.24 -5.41 -3.24
C SER A 29 5.55 -4.17 -3.79
N LEU A 30 6.35 -3.26 -4.34
CA LEU A 30 5.87 -2.01 -4.91
C LEU A 30 6.52 -1.81 -6.26
N GLU A 31 5.81 -1.11 -7.15
CA GLU A 31 6.36 -0.77 -8.46
C GLU A 31 7.55 0.18 -8.32
N PHE A 32 7.40 1.19 -7.48
CA PHE A 32 8.47 2.14 -7.20
C PHE A 32 8.78 2.09 -5.71
N ASP A 33 9.99 1.66 -5.38
CA ASP A 33 10.37 1.44 -3.98
C ASP A 33 11.70 2.12 -3.69
N SER A 34 11.70 3.43 -3.84
CA SER A 34 12.85 4.25 -3.46
C SER A 34 12.35 5.39 -2.58
N GLU A 35 13.26 6.06 -1.88
CA GLU A 35 12.86 7.14 -0.99
C GLU A 35 12.33 8.35 -1.75
N GLU A 36 12.82 8.57 -2.95
CA GLU A 36 12.40 9.71 -3.77
C GLU A 36 11.13 9.44 -4.54
N LYS A 37 10.88 8.17 -4.89
CA LYS A 37 9.69 7.78 -5.62
C LYS A 37 9.19 6.46 -5.07
N TRP A 38 8.06 6.50 -4.40
CA TRP A 38 7.53 5.35 -3.68
C TRP A 38 6.03 5.25 -3.95
N GLY A 39 5.57 4.09 -4.41
CA GLY A 39 4.17 3.89 -4.72
C GLY A 39 3.98 3.16 -6.05
N GLY A 40 3.00 3.61 -6.82
CA GLY A 40 2.61 2.92 -8.04
C GLY A 40 1.75 1.71 -7.72
N ASN A 41 1.96 0.61 -8.43
CA ASN A 41 1.24 -0.62 -8.15
C ASN A 41 1.80 -1.27 -6.89
N VAL A 42 0.92 -1.52 -5.92
CA VAL A 42 1.26 -2.09 -4.63
C VAL A 42 0.71 -3.49 -4.57
N ASN A 43 1.58 -4.48 -4.39
CA ASN A 43 1.17 -5.87 -4.26
C ASN A 43 1.07 -6.23 -2.79
N LEU A 44 -0.10 -6.71 -2.38
CA LEU A 44 -0.34 -7.10 -1.00
C LEU A 44 -0.16 -8.61 -0.85
N THR A 45 0.05 -9.03 0.38
CA THR A 45 0.26 -10.46 0.68
C THR A 45 -0.97 -11.30 0.40
N ASN A 46 -2.16 -10.70 0.38
CA ASN A 46 -3.39 -11.43 0.04
C ASN A 46 -3.61 -11.57 -1.47
N GLY A 47 -2.71 -11.03 -2.28
CA GLY A 47 -2.80 -11.10 -3.74
C GLY A 47 -3.44 -9.90 -4.39
N ASP A 48 -4.02 -9.00 -3.62
CA ASP A 48 -4.60 -7.77 -4.18
C ASP A 48 -3.49 -6.87 -4.73
N VAL A 49 -3.82 -6.15 -5.80
CA VAL A 49 -2.95 -5.11 -6.33
C VAL A 49 -3.71 -3.80 -6.26
N TRP A 50 -3.12 -2.83 -5.60
CA TRP A 50 -3.69 -1.50 -5.48
C TRP A 50 -2.75 -0.49 -6.12
N PHE A 51 -3.28 0.66 -6.47
CA PHE A 51 -2.48 1.75 -7.02
C PHE A 51 -2.51 2.94 -6.07
N ILE A 52 -1.33 3.45 -5.75
CA ILE A 52 -1.18 4.72 -5.03
C ILE A 52 -0.28 5.62 -5.87
N LYS A 53 -0.55 6.91 -5.82
CA LYS A 53 0.22 7.86 -6.60
C LYS A 53 1.67 7.89 -6.09
N PRO A 54 2.66 7.65 -6.96
CA PRO A 54 4.06 7.70 -6.53
C PRO A 54 4.44 9.08 -6.03
N ASP A 55 5.16 9.12 -4.92
CA ASP A 55 5.59 10.35 -4.29
C ASP A 55 6.76 10.02 -3.37
N VAL A 56 7.31 11.02 -2.72
CA VAL A 56 8.38 10.82 -1.75
C VAL A 56 7.90 9.86 -0.66
N LYS A 57 8.76 8.94 -0.27
CA LYS A 57 8.42 7.99 0.79
C LYS A 57 8.26 8.71 2.12
N LYS A 58 7.09 8.60 2.70
CA LYS A 58 6.76 9.16 4.01
C LYS A 58 5.93 8.15 4.77
N LEU A 59 6.42 7.70 5.90
CA LEU A 59 5.71 6.75 6.73
C LEU A 59 5.85 7.14 8.19
N PRO A 60 4.77 7.08 8.96
CA PRO A 60 3.41 6.71 8.54
C PRO A 60 2.75 7.81 7.70
N ASN A 61 1.82 7.38 6.86
CA ASN A 61 1.16 8.31 5.94
C ASN A 61 -0.23 7.83 5.60
N GLU A 62 -1.09 8.73 5.14
CA GLU A 62 -2.42 8.41 4.67
C GLU A 62 -2.53 8.87 3.23
N VAL A 63 -2.94 7.98 2.33
CA VAL A 63 -3.01 8.27 0.91
C VAL A 63 -4.29 7.71 0.32
N ASP A 64 -4.67 8.22 -0.85
CA ASP A 64 -5.77 7.66 -1.60
C ASP A 64 -5.24 6.50 -2.43
N ALA A 65 -5.97 5.40 -2.43
CA ALA A 65 -5.59 4.22 -3.20
C ALA A 65 -6.77 3.70 -4.00
N LYS A 66 -6.46 3.06 -5.11
CA LYS A 66 -7.46 2.48 -5.99
C LYS A 66 -7.12 1.03 -6.21
N ILE A 67 -8.11 0.15 -6.09
CA ILE A 67 -7.86 -1.25 -6.34
C ILE A 67 -7.72 -1.51 -7.84
N VAL A 68 -6.70 -2.26 -8.21
CA VAL A 68 -6.42 -2.60 -9.60
C VAL A 68 -6.88 -4.02 -9.87
N THR A 69 -6.49 -4.95 -9.01
CA THR A 69 -6.80 -6.36 -9.18
C THR A 69 -7.07 -6.97 -7.81
N ARG A 70 -8.11 -7.78 -7.73
CA ARG A 70 -8.38 -8.53 -6.52
C ARG A 70 -7.66 -9.86 -6.58
N GLY A 71 -7.05 -10.23 -5.44
CA GLY A 71 -6.27 -11.46 -5.41
C GLY A 71 -7.02 -12.67 -4.93
N ASP A 72 -8.28 -12.53 -4.60
CA ASP A 72 -9.05 -13.61 -4.01
C ASP A 72 -9.77 -14.45 -5.05
N ASN A 73 -9.61 -14.40 -6.21
CA ASN A 73 -10.32 -15.23 -7.19
C ASN A 73 -11.76 -15.46 -6.81
#